data_786119ded85bd6ab88d260c5694b860a
#
_entry.id   786119ded85bd6ab88d260c5694b860a
#
_cell.length_a   1.000
_cell.length_b   1.000
_cell.length_c   1.000
_cell.angle_alpha   90.00
_cell.angle_beta   90.00
_cell.angle_gamma   90.00
#
_symmetry.space_group_name_H-M   'P 1'
#
loop_
_entity.id
_entity.type
_entity.pdbx_description
1 polymer ?
#
loop_
_entity_poly.entity_id
_entity_poly.type
_entity_poly.pdbx_seq_one_letter_code
_entity_poly.pdbx_strand_id
1 'polypeptide(L)'
;NETVVDSNAQQGFLQDNPVPTDQQKASRWPAVRINRQQVNLRRFVDDGDDGHDVSSFVFADTTTLGWVTASNPKAGLLIGYVWKTSDYPWLNIWRYRHEGKVAARGLEFGTTGYHQPFPALVREQNILGRALFEYIDTGETITKSYVVFVTKLPANFLGVARLEYQGKEIRILERGNDGPRHLSVAIKHWLN
;
A
#
# COMPACT_ATOMS: atom_id res chain seq x y z
N ASN A 1 -11.69 4.25 -15.15
CA ASN A 1 -10.26 4.29 -14.84
C ASN A 1 -9.73 2.87 -14.70
N GLU A 2 -8.73 2.53 -15.50
CA GLU A 2 -8.21 1.15 -15.63
C GLU A 2 -6.99 0.88 -14.74
N THR A 3 -6.66 1.80 -13.82
CA THR A 3 -5.52 1.63 -12.92
C THR A 3 -5.83 0.59 -11.84
N VAL A 4 -4.96 -0.41 -11.73
CA VAL A 4 -5.03 -1.47 -10.73
C VAL A 4 -3.92 -1.27 -9.71
N VAL A 5 -4.28 -1.25 -8.42
CA VAL A 5 -3.32 -1.19 -7.31
C VAL A 5 -3.19 -2.57 -6.68
N ASP A 6 -1.98 -3.06 -6.53
CA ASP A 6 -1.67 -4.35 -5.90
C ASP A 6 -0.62 -4.19 -4.79
N SER A 7 -0.69 -5.02 -3.78
CA SER A 7 0.24 -5.07 -2.64
C SER A 7 0.23 -6.45 -1.98
N ASN A 8 1.24 -6.74 -1.19
CA ASN A 8 1.29 -7.90 -0.28
C ASN A 8 0.85 -7.56 1.15
N ALA A 9 0.25 -6.40 1.36
CA ALA A 9 -0.38 -6.05 2.63
C ALA A 9 -1.51 -7.03 3.01
N GLN A 10 -1.85 -7.10 4.28
CA GLN A 10 -2.84 -8.05 4.77
C GLN A 10 -3.98 -7.39 5.54
N GLN A 11 -3.82 -7.21 6.84
CA GLN A 11 -4.86 -6.69 7.72
C GLN A 11 -4.85 -5.17 7.72
N GLY A 12 -6.04 -4.56 7.81
CA GLY A 12 -6.14 -3.11 7.79
C GLY A 12 -7.46 -2.57 8.31
N PHE A 13 -7.61 -1.27 8.22
CA PHE A 13 -8.78 -0.53 8.67
C PHE A 13 -8.94 0.80 7.90
N LEU A 14 -10.14 1.35 7.93
CA LEU A 14 -10.42 2.72 7.51
C LEU A 14 -10.15 3.70 8.65
N GLN A 15 -9.53 4.84 8.37
CA GLN A 15 -9.16 5.86 9.37
C GLN A 15 -10.29 6.88 9.68
N ASP A 16 -11.54 6.47 9.64
CA ASP A 16 -12.68 7.37 9.85
C ASP A 16 -12.89 7.79 11.30
N ASN A 17 -12.47 6.98 12.24
CA ASN A 17 -12.74 7.19 13.67
C ASN A 17 -11.46 7.44 14.45
N PRO A 18 -11.56 8.18 15.60
CA PRO A 18 -10.41 8.42 16.46
C PRO A 18 -9.69 7.16 16.90
N VAL A 19 -10.42 6.06 17.12
CA VAL A 19 -9.85 4.74 17.42
C VAL A 19 -10.61 3.69 16.60
N PRO A 20 -9.94 2.95 15.70
CA PRO A 20 -10.58 1.90 14.92
C PRO A 20 -11.18 0.81 15.81
N THR A 21 -12.44 0.49 15.61
CA THR A 21 -13.10 -0.63 16.28
C THR A 21 -12.56 -1.96 15.79
N ASP A 22 -12.75 -3.05 16.55
CA ASP A 22 -12.33 -4.39 16.14
C ASP A 22 -12.95 -4.82 14.80
N GLN A 23 -14.19 -4.38 14.54
CA GLN A 23 -14.85 -4.62 13.27
C GLN A 23 -14.17 -3.89 12.10
N GLN A 24 -13.65 -2.69 12.32
CA GLN A 24 -12.87 -1.95 11.32
C GLN A 24 -11.50 -2.57 11.09
N LYS A 25 -10.83 -3.00 12.16
CA LYS A 25 -9.55 -3.72 12.11
C LYS A 25 -9.65 -5.10 11.46
N ALA A 26 -10.84 -5.61 11.19
CA ALA A 26 -11.05 -6.89 10.51
C ALA A 26 -10.94 -6.82 8.97
N SER A 27 -10.69 -5.64 8.41
CA SER A 27 -10.48 -5.49 6.96
C SER A 27 -9.25 -6.26 6.49
N ARG A 28 -9.30 -6.79 5.27
CA ARG A 28 -8.21 -7.54 4.61
C ARG A 28 -7.95 -6.99 3.24
N TRP A 29 -6.69 -6.71 2.92
CA TRP A 29 -6.31 -6.28 1.57
C TRP A 29 -6.84 -7.26 0.50
N PRO A 30 -7.41 -6.76 -0.59
CA PRO A 30 -7.57 -5.37 -1.01
C PRO A 30 -8.89 -4.71 -0.55
N ALA A 31 -9.63 -5.33 0.35
CA ALA A 31 -10.93 -4.85 0.77
C ALA A 31 -10.86 -4.08 2.10
N VAL A 32 -11.64 -3.02 2.18
CA VAL A 32 -11.87 -2.27 3.41
C VAL A 32 -13.37 -2.06 3.61
N ARG A 33 -13.82 -1.97 4.85
CA ARG A 33 -15.21 -1.66 5.16
C ARG A 33 -15.40 -0.15 5.28
N ILE A 34 -16.24 0.42 4.42
CA ILE A 34 -16.60 1.84 4.41
C ILE A 34 -18.13 1.91 4.47
N ASN A 35 -18.69 2.65 5.43
CA ASN A 35 -20.14 2.81 5.59
C ASN A 35 -20.94 1.48 5.52
N ARG A 36 -20.46 0.42 6.18
CA ARG A 36 -21.00 -0.95 6.17
C ARG A 36 -20.88 -1.70 4.83
N GLN A 37 -20.31 -1.08 3.81
CA GLN A 37 -20.04 -1.72 2.52
C GLN A 37 -18.58 -2.18 2.44
N GLN A 38 -18.35 -3.28 1.73
CA GLN A 38 -17.00 -3.74 1.45
C GLN A 38 -16.52 -3.15 0.13
N VAL A 39 -15.49 -2.31 0.20
CA VAL A 39 -14.90 -1.62 -0.95
C VAL A 39 -13.59 -2.29 -1.33
N ASN A 40 -13.41 -2.60 -2.61
CA ASN A 40 -12.19 -3.15 -3.15
C ASN A 40 -11.24 -2.02 -3.61
N LEU A 41 -10.21 -1.76 -2.83
CA LEU A 41 -9.24 -0.68 -3.08
C LEU A 41 -8.29 -0.96 -4.26
N ARG A 42 -8.29 -2.18 -4.81
CA ARG A 42 -7.46 -2.53 -5.97
C ARG A 42 -7.87 -1.75 -7.22
N ARG A 43 -9.14 -1.46 -7.37
CA ARG A 43 -9.68 -0.74 -8.51
C ARG A 43 -10.23 0.62 -8.12
N PHE A 44 -10.34 1.51 -9.08
CA PHE A 44 -11.16 2.70 -8.93
C PHE A 44 -12.62 2.27 -8.99
N VAL A 45 -13.31 2.41 -7.88
CA VAL A 45 -14.76 2.15 -7.78
C VAL A 45 -15.41 3.48 -7.44
N ASP A 46 -16.47 3.81 -8.15
CA ASP A 46 -17.35 4.94 -7.81
C ASP A 46 -18.21 4.47 -6.63
N ASP A 47 -17.84 4.84 -5.42
CA ASP A 47 -18.36 4.24 -4.19
C ASP A 47 -18.73 5.25 -3.10
N GLY A 48 -19.17 6.42 -3.47
CA GLY A 48 -19.65 7.35 -2.47
C GLY A 48 -19.57 8.83 -2.82
N ASP A 49 -19.90 9.63 -1.82
CA ASP A 49 -19.92 11.07 -1.89
C ASP A 49 -18.52 11.67 -2.09
N ASP A 50 -18.48 12.93 -2.51
CA ASP A 50 -17.24 13.70 -2.63
C ASP A 50 -16.49 13.76 -1.28
N GLY A 51 -15.18 13.80 -1.33
CA GLY A 51 -14.33 13.84 -0.16
C GLY A 51 -13.08 12.97 -0.28
N HIS A 52 -12.48 12.68 0.85
CA HIS A 52 -11.28 11.82 0.91
C HIS A 52 -11.40 10.82 2.05
N ASP A 53 -10.72 9.71 1.91
CA ASP A 53 -10.51 8.73 2.96
C ASP A 53 -9.10 8.14 2.91
N VAL A 54 -8.68 7.56 4.03
CA VAL A 54 -7.41 6.82 4.14
C VAL A 54 -7.70 5.44 4.73
N SER A 55 -7.16 4.43 4.09
CA SER A 55 -7.18 3.06 4.60
C SER A 55 -5.76 2.59 4.87
N SER A 56 -5.52 2.06 6.06
CA SER A 56 -4.20 1.61 6.49
C SER A 56 -4.13 0.11 6.62
N PHE A 57 -3.01 -0.45 6.22
CA PHE A 57 -2.76 -1.89 6.22
C PHE A 57 -1.38 -2.20 6.80
N VAL A 58 -1.28 -3.37 7.42
CA VAL A 58 -0.03 -3.97 7.89
C VAL A 58 0.30 -5.23 7.10
N PHE A 59 1.53 -5.69 7.22
CA PHE A 59 2.04 -6.90 6.59
C PHE A 59 2.06 -8.05 7.60
N ALA A 60 2.11 -9.30 7.10
CA ALA A 60 2.35 -10.46 7.96
C ALA A 60 3.69 -10.32 8.70
N ASP A 61 3.80 -10.87 9.91
CA ASP A 61 5.03 -10.81 10.71
C ASP A 61 6.23 -11.47 10.03
N THR A 62 5.98 -12.43 9.16
CA THR A 62 7.00 -13.10 8.35
C THR A 62 7.40 -12.33 7.08
N THR A 63 6.71 -11.24 6.77
CA THR A 63 6.98 -10.43 5.57
C THR A 63 8.10 -9.45 5.86
N THR A 64 9.25 -9.62 5.23
CA THR A 64 10.41 -8.73 5.38
C THR A 64 10.39 -7.55 4.41
N LEU A 65 9.75 -7.72 3.24
CA LEU A 65 9.64 -6.69 2.21
C LEU A 65 8.17 -6.39 1.91
N GLY A 66 7.76 -5.17 2.20
CA GLY A 66 6.50 -4.60 1.75
C GLY A 66 6.62 -4.07 0.34
N TRP A 67 5.54 -4.14 -0.42
CA TRP A 67 5.47 -3.51 -1.72
C TRP A 67 4.06 -3.05 -2.05
N VAL A 68 4.00 -2.05 -2.94
CA VAL A 68 2.77 -1.59 -3.58
C VAL A 68 3.06 -1.23 -5.03
N THR A 69 2.13 -1.52 -5.91
CA THR A 69 2.22 -1.17 -7.34
C THR A 69 0.93 -0.52 -7.82
N ALA A 70 1.05 0.37 -8.80
CA ALA A 70 -0.06 0.85 -9.59
C ALA A 70 0.22 0.55 -11.07
N SER A 71 -0.61 -0.26 -11.69
CA SER A 71 -0.52 -0.62 -13.10
C SER A 71 -1.67 -0.01 -13.89
N ASN A 72 -1.35 0.65 -15.00
CA ASN A 72 -2.34 1.18 -15.94
C ASN A 72 -2.04 0.61 -17.34
N PRO A 73 -2.72 -0.48 -17.74
CA PRO A 73 -2.49 -1.12 -19.04
C PRO A 73 -2.78 -0.20 -20.22
N LYS A 74 -3.75 0.71 -20.10
CA LYS A 74 -4.08 1.68 -21.15
C LYS A 74 -2.97 2.70 -21.37
N ALA A 75 -2.33 3.15 -20.28
CA ALA A 75 -1.14 4.00 -20.35
C ALA A 75 0.13 3.20 -20.65
N GLY A 76 0.09 1.87 -20.58
CA GLY A 76 1.24 0.98 -20.78
C GLY A 76 2.31 1.10 -19.72
N LEU A 77 1.95 1.52 -18.48
CA LEU A 77 2.90 1.81 -17.40
C LEU A 77 2.53 1.17 -16.08
N LEU A 78 3.56 0.76 -15.35
CA LEU A 78 3.50 0.36 -13.95
C LEU A 78 4.53 1.16 -13.16
N ILE A 79 4.11 1.70 -12.02
CA ILE A 79 4.98 2.20 -10.95
C ILE A 79 4.92 1.24 -9.77
N GLY A 80 6.04 0.98 -9.13
CA GLY A 80 6.12 0.15 -7.94
C GLY A 80 7.10 0.67 -6.91
N TYR A 81 6.79 0.38 -5.65
CA TYR A 81 7.60 0.70 -4.49
C TYR A 81 7.86 -0.56 -3.69
N VAL A 82 9.06 -0.66 -3.15
CA VAL A 82 9.50 -1.76 -2.29
C VAL A 82 10.31 -1.23 -1.14
N TRP A 83 10.10 -1.76 0.06
CA TRP A 83 10.77 -1.33 1.28
C TRP A 83 10.88 -2.46 2.30
N LYS A 84 11.73 -2.30 3.30
CA LYS A 84 11.75 -3.18 4.48
C LYS A 84 10.55 -2.86 5.37
N THR A 85 9.78 -3.87 5.74
CA THR A 85 8.63 -3.70 6.65
C THR A 85 9.04 -3.30 8.07
N SER A 86 10.30 -3.56 8.45
CA SER A 86 10.91 -3.05 9.67
C SER A 86 11.08 -1.52 9.66
N ASP A 87 11.34 -0.94 8.49
CA ASP A 87 11.57 0.51 8.33
C ASP A 87 10.24 1.26 8.16
N TYR A 88 9.32 0.67 7.41
CA TYR A 88 8.00 1.24 7.14
C TYR A 88 6.93 0.14 7.30
N PRO A 89 6.38 -0.03 8.52
CA PRO A 89 5.43 -1.12 8.81
C PRO A 89 4.03 -0.91 8.23
N TRP A 90 3.74 0.26 7.67
CA TRP A 90 2.43 0.64 7.21
C TRP A 90 2.36 0.89 5.71
N LEU A 91 1.26 0.46 5.09
CA LEU A 91 0.78 0.90 3.79
C LEU A 91 -0.50 1.69 3.98
N ASN A 92 -0.53 2.94 3.50
CA ASN A 92 -1.71 3.79 3.52
C ASN A 92 -2.19 4.02 2.08
N ILE A 93 -3.46 3.84 1.85
CA ILE A 93 -4.12 4.13 0.58
C ILE A 93 -5.06 5.32 0.82
N TRP A 94 -4.61 6.49 0.37
CA TRP A 94 -5.44 7.69 0.32
C TRP A 94 -6.25 7.68 -0.96
N ARG A 95 -7.54 8.06 -0.87
CA ARG A 95 -8.42 8.27 -2.02
C ARG A 95 -9.05 9.65 -1.94
N TYR A 96 -9.09 10.33 -3.06
CA TYR A 96 -9.85 11.56 -3.24
C TYR A 96 -10.96 11.33 -4.26
N ARG A 97 -12.19 11.67 -3.89
CA ARG A 97 -13.38 11.57 -4.72
C ARG A 97 -13.89 12.96 -5.07
N HIS A 98 -14.25 13.12 -6.32
CA HIS A 98 -14.84 14.35 -6.84
C HIS A 98 -15.87 13.98 -7.91
N GLU A 99 -17.07 14.58 -7.84
CA GLU A 99 -18.21 14.26 -8.70
C GLU A 99 -18.56 12.75 -8.68
N GLY A 100 -18.55 12.14 -7.47
CA GLY A 100 -18.85 10.73 -7.28
C GLY A 100 -17.82 9.77 -7.84
N LYS A 101 -16.62 10.23 -8.26
CA LYS A 101 -15.56 9.41 -8.84
C LYS A 101 -14.26 9.54 -8.07
N VAL A 102 -13.49 8.46 -8.01
CA VAL A 102 -12.12 8.53 -7.49
C VAL A 102 -11.24 9.28 -8.49
N ALA A 103 -10.91 10.52 -8.15
CA ALA A 103 -10.09 11.42 -8.97
C ALA A 103 -8.60 11.16 -8.78
N ALA A 104 -8.17 10.81 -7.54
CA ALA A 104 -6.77 10.54 -7.23
C ALA A 104 -6.63 9.43 -6.16
N ARG A 105 -5.44 8.80 -6.14
CA ARG A 105 -5.00 7.88 -5.09
C ARG A 105 -3.58 8.21 -4.66
N GLY A 106 -3.32 8.24 -3.35
CA GLY A 106 -2.00 8.17 -2.77
C GLY A 106 -1.65 6.71 -2.44
N LEU A 107 -0.46 6.29 -2.81
CA LEU A 107 0.15 5.03 -2.40
C LEU A 107 1.27 5.38 -1.45
N GLU A 108 0.99 5.32 -0.15
CA GLU A 108 1.87 5.82 0.88
C GLU A 108 2.37 4.65 1.72
N PHE A 109 3.63 4.67 2.12
CA PHE A 109 4.16 3.77 3.12
C PHE A 109 4.91 4.60 4.17
N GLY A 110 4.83 4.19 5.42
CA GLY A 110 5.33 5.05 6.49
C GLY A 110 5.52 4.35 7.83
N THR A 111 5.99 5.15 8.79
CA THR A 111 6.17 4.76 10.18
C THR A 111 4.87 4.90 10.99
N THR A 112 3.83 5.53 10.42
CA THR A 112 2.50 5.60 11.00
C THR A 112 1.44 5.08 10.03
N GLY A 113 0.44 4.38 10.58
CA GLY A 113 -0.78 3.98 9.90
C GLY A 113 -2.02 4.68 10.45
N TYR A 114 -1.84 5.80 11.17
CA TYR A 114 -2.94 6.50 11.79
C TYR A 114 -2.67 8.00 11.79
N HIS A 115 -3.33 8.73 10.90
CA HIS A 115 -3.13 10.17 10.68
C HIS A 115 -3.90 10.99 11.71
N GLN A 116 -3.38 11.01 12.92
CA GLN A 116 -3.92 11.77 14.05
C GLN A 116 -2.83 12.66 14.66
N PRO A 117 -3.20 13.70 15.42
CA PRO A 117 -2.24 14.51 16.16
C PRO A 117 -1.34 13.65 17.05
N PHE A 118 -0.06 14.00 17.16
CA PHE A 118 0.95 13.23 17.89
C PHE A 118 0.54 12.78 19.31
N PRO A 119 -0.15 13.61 20.14
CA PRO A 119 -0.64 13.15 21.44
C PRO A 119 -1.61 11.98 21.36
N ALA A 120 -2.41 11.85 20.28
CA ALA A 120 -3.30 10.72 20.08
C ALA A 120 -2.50 9.46 19.71
N LEU A 121 -1.46 9.59 18.87
CA LEU A 121 -0.57 8.48 18.52
C LEU A 121 0.16 7.94 19.75
N VAL A 122 0.68 8.83 20.59
CA VAL A 122 1.38 8.45 21.83
C VAL A 122 0.43 7.75 22.82
N ARG A 123 -0.81 8.18 22.92
CA ARG A 123 -1.81 7.54 23.77
C ARG A 123 -2.18 6.14 23.26
N GLU A 124 -2.36 5.97 21.96
CA GLU A 124 -2.75 4.70 21.33
C GLU A 124 -1.58 3.74 21.20
N GLN A 125 -0.37 4.25 21.02
CA GLN A 125 0.91 3.54 20.86
C GLN A 125 0.98 2.59 19.67
N ASN A 126 0.04 1.67 19.52
CA ASN A 126 0.04 0.70 18.43
C ASN A 126 -1.38 0.34 17.98
N ILE A 127 -1.51 -0.05 16.72
CA ILE A 127 -2.71 -0.65 16.14
C ILE A 127 -2.26 -1.88 15.34
N LEU A 128 -3.01 -2.98 15.41
CA LEU A 128 -2.68 -4.23 14.71
C LEU A 128 -1.24 -4.74 15.00
N GLY A 129 -0.73 -4.47 16.21
CA GLY A 129 0.61 -4.87 16.62
C GLY A 129 1.75 -4.06 15.98
N ARG A 130 1.46 -2.92 15.35
CA ARG A 130 2.46 -2.01 14.75
C ARG A 130 2.45 -0.67 15.45
N ALA A 131 3.65 -0.15 15.74
CA ALA A 131 3.83 1.19 16.31
C ALA A 131 3.22 2.26 15.38
N LEU A 132 2.74 3.34 15.98
CA LEU A 132 2.13 4.47 15.28
C LEU A 132 3.07 5.66 15.15
N PHE A 133 4.24 5.59 15.71
CA PHE A 133 5.27 6.63 15.66
C PHE A 133 6.65 6.04 15.91
N GLU A 134 7.64 6.80 15.59
CA GLU A 134 9.05 6.50 15.83
C GLU A 134 9.71 7.71 16.47
N TYR A 135 10.56 7.49 17.47
CA TYR A 135 11.37 8.52 18.06
C TYR A 135 12.77 8.55 17.45
N ILE A 136 13.30 9.74 17.31
CA ILE A 136 14.71 9.99 17.00
C ILE A 136 15.21 10.89 18.13
N ASP A 137 16.18 10.42 18.89
CA ASP A 137 16.74 11.17 20.00
C ASP A 137 17.65 12.32 19.52
N THR A 138 17.89 13.28 20.40
CA THR A 138 18.73 14.42 20.08
C THR A 138 20.14 13.98 19.65
N GLY A 139 20.56 14.37 18.46
CA GLY A 139 21.84 14.01 17.87
C GLY A 139 21.87 12.66 17.17
N GLU A 140 20.80 11.89 17.17
CA GLU A 140 20.70 10.66 16.41
C GLU A 140 20.32 10.91 14.95
N THR A 141 20.71 9.97 14.10
CA THR A 141 20.34 9.94 12.68
C THR A 141 19.85 8.54 12.34
N ILE A 142 18.65 8.45 11.76
CA ILE A 142 18.10 7.21 11.23
C ILE A 142 18.08 7.29 9.70
N THR A 143 18.63 6.27 9.05
CA THR A 143 18.58 6.15 7.59
C THR A 143 17.67 5.02 7.20
N LYS A 144 16.66 5.31 6.38
CA LYS A 144 15.72 4.33 5.83
C LYS A 144 15.76 4.38 4.31
N SER A 145 15.60 3.23 3.68
CA SER A 145 15.71 3.12 2.22
C SER A 145 14.49 2.45 1.62
N TYR A 146 14.18 2.81 0.39
CA TYR A 146 13.19 2.12 -0.42
C TYR A 146 13.62 2.12 -1.89
N VAL A 147 13.05 1.22 -2.66
CA VAL A 147 13.22 1.17 -4.11
C VAL A 147 11.94 1.66 -4.78
N VAL A 148 12.08 2.58 -5.73
CA VAL A 148 11.02 2.92 -6.68
C VAL A 148 11.44 2.48 -8.07
N PHE A 149 10.50 1.93 -8.82
CA PHE A 149 10.73 1.53 -10.20
C PHE A 149 9.53 1.85 -11.08
N VAL A 150 9.80 2.10 -12.35
CA VAL A 150 8.78 2.28 -13.40
C VAL A 150 9.13 1.34 -14.55
N THR A 151 8.14 0.65 -15.09
CA THR A 151 8.31 -0.22 -16.24
C THR A 151 7.14 -0.15 -17.21
N LYS A 152 7.40 -0.48 -18.45
CA LYS A 152 6.36 -0.62 -19.48
C LYS A 152 5.56 -1.90 -19.25
N LEU A 153 4.26 -1.82 -19.53
CA LEU A 153 3.35 -2.94 -19.46
C LEU A 153 3.00 -3.45 -20.85
N PRO A 154 2.86 -4.77 -21.04
CA PRO A 154 2.22 -5.32 -22.22
C PRO A 154 0.72 -5.00 -22.23
N ALA A 155 0.13 -5.07 -23.42
CA ALA A 155 -1.33 -5.00 -23.54
C ALA A 155 -2.00 -6.08 -22.70
N ASN A 156 -3.18 -5.78 -22.14
CA ASN A 156 -3.98 -6.69 -21.32
C ASN A 156 -3.29 -7.18 -20.03
N PHE A 157 -2.42 -6.38 -19.44
CA PHE A 157 -1.83 -6.69 -18.13
C PHE A 157 -2.91 -6.64 -17.04
N LEU A 158 -3.06 -7.72 -16.26
CA LEU A 158 -4.15 -7.90 -15.32
C LEU A 158 -3.86 -7.38 -13.90
N GLY A 159 -2.62 -6.96 -13.63
CA GLY A 159 -2.15 -6.56 -12.31
C GLY A 159 -1.03 -7.46 -11.79
N VAL A 160 -0.50 -7.11 -10.62
CA VAL A 160 0.64 -7.81 -9.99
C VAL A 160 0.14 -8.83 -8.97
N ALA A 161 0.52 -10.09 -9.15
CA ALA A 161 0.27 -11.14 -8.17
C ALA A 161 1.34 -11.14 -7.08
N ARG A 162 2.61 -10.99 -7.47
CA ARG A 162 3.77 -11.07 -6.58
C ARG A 162 4.97 -10.34 -7.16
N LEU A 163 5.81 -9.79 -6.29
CA LEU A 163 7.16 -9.34 -6.62
C LEU A 163 8.17 -10.32 -6.03
N GLU A 164 9.17 -10.69 -6.82
CA GLU A 164 10.32 -11.52 -6.41
C GLU A 164 11.61 -10.74 -6.61
N TYR A 165 12.54 -10.95 -5.71
CA TYR A 165 13.82 -10.25 -5.70
C TYR A 165 14.92 -11.27 -5.95
N GLN A 166 15.66 -11.08 -7.04
CA GLN A 166 16.74 -11.97 -7.45
C GLN A 166 17.99 -11.14 -7.76
N GLY A 167 18.85 -10.98 -6.75
CA GLY A 167 20.10 -10.25 -6.91
C GLY A 167 19.87 -8.77 -7.29
N LYS A 168 20.09 -8.41 -8.56
CA LYS A 168 19.91 -7.03 -9.07
C LYS A 168 18.64 -6.87 -9.92
N GLU A 169 17.65 -7.70 -9.71
CA GLU A 169 16.43 -7.73 -10.51
C GLU A 169 15.18 -7.80 -9.62
N ILE A 170 14.15 -7.07 -9.99
CA ILE A 170 12.78 -7.25 -9.50
C ILE A 170 12.02 -7.99 -10.59
N ARG A 171 11.55 -9.18 -10.27
CA ARG A 171 10.67 -9.96 -11.11
C ARG A 171 9.23 -9.72 -10.70
N ILE A 172 8.41 -9.25 -11.64
CA ILE A 172 7.02 -8.90 -11.46
C ILE A 172 6.17 -10.03 -12.04
N LEU A 173 5.49 -10.80 -11.20
CA LEU A 173 4.60 -11.87 -11.65
C LEU A 173 3.21 -11.30 -11.88
N GLU A 174 2.69 -11.49 -13.08
CA GLU A 174 1.35 -11.06 -13.43
C GLU A 174 0.28 -11.95 -12.80
N ARG A 175 -0.87 -11.35 -12.52
CA ARG A 175 -2.09 -12.05 -12.09
C ARG A 175 -2.77 -12.68 -13.31
N GLY A 176 -3.06 -13.98 -13.27
CA GLY A 176 -3.78 -14.68 -14.36
C GLY A 176 -3.78 -16.18 -14.15
N ASN A 177 -4.63 -16.87 -14.93
CA ASN A 177 -4.82 -18.32 -14.83
C ASN A 177 -3.96 -19.13 -15.81
N ASP A 178 -3.34 -18.50 -16.80
CA ASP A 178 -2.67 -19.19 -17.93
C ASP A 178 -1.17 -19.34 -17.77
N GLY A 179 -0.70 -19.43 -16.52
CA GLY A 179 0.73 -19.47 -16.19
C GLY A 179 1.31 -18.08 -15.89
N PRO A 180 2.42 -18.00 -15.15
CA PRO A 180 2.93 -16.73 -14.68
C PRO A 180 3.67 -15.99 -15.80
N ARG A 181 2.98 -15.10 -16.47
CA ARG A 181 3.67 -14.06 -17.25
C ARG A 181 4.45 -13.17 -16.28
N HIS A 182 5.70 -12.87 -16.58
CA HIS A 182 6.52 -12.03 -15.72
C HIS A 182 7.21 -10.93 -16.53
N LEU A 183 7.48 -9.83 -15.83
CA LEU A 183 8.31 -8.73 -16.29
C LEU A 183 9.53 -8.65 -15.39
N SER A 184 10.65 -8.17 -15.90
CA SER A 184 11.87 -7.99 -15.15
C SER A 184 12.32 -6.53 -15.19
N VAL A 185 12.72 -6.02 -14.02
CA VAL A 185 13.26 -4.67 -13.87
C VAL A 185 14.62 -4.75 -13.20
N ALA A 186 15.67 -4.32 -13.92
CA ALA A 186 16.99 -4.21 -13.34
C ALA A 186 17.05 -3.08 -12.31
N ILE A 187 17.67 -3.32 -11.17
CA ILE A 187 17.89 -2.34 -10.11
C ILE A 187 19.39 -2.07 -9.93
N LYS A 188 19.73 -0.78 -9.83
CA LYS A 188 21.14 -0.36 -9.67
C LYS A 188 21.64 -0.55 -8.23
N HIS A 189 20.79 -0.26 -7.27
CA HIS A 189 21.08 -0.33 -5.84
C HIS A 189 20.00 -1.06 -5.12
N TRP A 190 20.37 -1.90 -4.15
CA TRP A 190 19.45 -2.64 -3.31
C TRP A 190 19.27 -1.92 -1.95
N LEU A 191 18.22 -2.31 -1.25
CA LEU A 191 17.97 -1.87 0.13
C LEU A 191 19.10 -2.38 1.06
N ASN A 192 19.85 -1.48 1.62
CA ASN A 192 20.90 -1.78 2.60
C ASN A 192 20.31 -2.05 3.98
#